data_c713467b165944f4cd765c855927c369
#
_entry.id   c713467b165944f4cd765c855927c369
#
_cell.length_a   1.000
_cell.length_b   1.000
_cell.length_c   1.000
_cell.angle_alpha   90.00
_cell.angle_beta   90.00
_cell.angle_gamma   90.00
#
_symmetry.space_group_name_H-M   'P 1'
#
loop_
_entity.id
_entity.type
_entity.pdbx_description
1 polymer ?
#
loop_
_entity_poly.entity_id
_entity_poly.type
_entity_poly.pdbx_seq_one_letter_code
_entity_poly.pdbx_strand_id
1 'polypeptide(L)'
;MTEKYDYLIVGAGLFGSVFAHEAKKKGKRCLVIDKRNHLGGNIYCEEENGIRVHKYGAHIFHTDNKEAWDYVNSFVEFNRFTNSPLANYKGKLYNLPFNMNTFYQLWGVKTPEEAKRKIIEQRAEFANIHEPKNLEEQALKLCGLDIYKCLIKGYTEKQWG
;
A
#
# COMPACT_ATOMS: atom_id res chain seq x y z
N MET A 1 -7.96 -20.48 -40.26
CA MET A 1 -6.99 -19.39 -40.24
C MET A 1 -6.50 -19.25 -38.79
N THR A 2 -5.21 -19.50 -38.54
CA THR A 2 -4.61 -19.32 -37.22
C THR A 2 -4.50 -17.81 -36.93
N GLU A 3 -5.15 -17.35 -35.88
CA GLU A 3 -5.04 -15.97 -35.46
C GLU A 3 -3.57 -15.67 -35.03
N LYS A 4 -2.98 -14.63 -35.61
CA LYS A 4 -1.65 -14.17 -35.25
C LYS A 4 -1.75 -13.04 -34.24
N TYR A 5 -1.00 -13.15 -33.14
CA TYR A 5 -0.82 -12.10 -32.14
C TYR A 5 0.62 -11.56 -32.20
N ASP A 6 0.77 -10.25 -31.98
CA ASP A 6 2.09 -9.62 -31.87
C ASP A 6 2.69 -9.82 -30.48
N TYR A 7 1.83 -9.86 -29.43
CA TYR A 7 2.24 -10.01 -28.05
C TYR A 7 1.39 -11.00 -27.30
N LEU A 8 2.04 -11.85 -26.51
CA LEU A 8 1.42 -12.62 -25.42
C LEU A 8 1.74 -11.92 -24.09
N ILE A 9 0.68 -11.49 -23.38
CA ILE A 9 0.79 -10.79 -22.11
C ILE A 9 0.31 -11.73 -21.02
N VAL A 10 1.17 -12.05 -20.06
CA VAL A 10 0.86 -12.92 -18.93
C VAL A 10 0.57 -12.04 -17.70
N GLY A 11 -0.69 -12.03 -17.31
CA GLY A 11 -1.23 -11.20 -16.23
C GLY A 11 -2.08 -10.03 -16.71
N ALA A 12 -3.36 -10.04 -16.33
CA ALA A 12 -4.35 -9.00 -16.65
C ALA A 12 -4.51 -7.97 -15.52
N GLY A 13 -3.46 -7.71 -14.76
CA GLY A 13 -3.37 -6.61 -13.80
C GLY A 13 -3.12 -5.27 -14.50
N LEU A 14 -2.91 -4.19 -13.73
CA LEU A 14 -2.71 -2.84 -14.27
C LEU A 14 -1.61 -2.79 -15.33
N PHE A 15 -0.45 -3.39 -15.05
CA PHE A 15 0.68 -3.37 -15.99
C PHE A 15 0.32 -4.00 -17.33
N GLY A 16 -0.21 -5.24 -17.31
CA GLY A 16 -0.58 -5.95 -18.54
C GLY A 16 -1.70 -5.25 -19.30
N SER A 17 -2.67 -4.66 -18.59
CA SER A 17 -3.77 -3.92 -19.20
C SER A 17 -3.30 -2.64 -19.88
N VAL A 18 -2.42 -1.86 -19.22
CA VAL A 18 -1.84 -0.65 -19.80
C VAL A 18 -0.98 -0.98 -21.02
N PHE A 19 -0.14 -2.02 -20.92
CA PHE A 19 0.67 -2.45 -22.06
C PHE A 19 -0.20 -2.87 -23.26
N ALA A 20 -1.25 -3.68 -23.03
CA ALA A 20 -2.16 -4.11 -24.07
C ALA A 20 -2.88 -2.93 -24.72
N HIS A 21 -3.32 -1.96 -23.91
CA HIS A 21 -4.00 -0.75 -24.38
C HIS A 21 -3.10 0.08 -25.29
N GLU A 22 -1.87 0.36 -24.85
CA GLU A 22 -0.92 1.16 -25.62
C GLU A 22 -0.42 0.43 -26.88
N ALA A 23 -0.23 -0.88 -26.81
CA ALA A 23 0.09 -1.69 -27.98
C ALA A 23 -1.05 -1.67 -29.02
N LYS A 24 -2.31 -1.79 -28.54
CA LYS A 24 -3.49 -1.69 -29.42
C LYS A 24 -3.59 -0.33 -30.13
N LYS A 25 -3.30 0.78 -29.44
CA LYS A 25 -3.23 2.10 -30.08
C LYS A 25 -2.23 2.15 -31.23
N LYS A 26 -1.18 1.33 -31.15
CA LYS A 26 -0.15 1.20 -32.20
C LYS A 26 -0.49 0.10 -33.23
N GLY A 27 -1.74 -0.35 -33.31
CA GLY A 27 -2.22 -1.35 -34.26
C GLY A 27 -1.77 -2.78 -33.98
N LYS A 28 -1.23 -3.04 -32.76
CA LYS A 28 -0.76 -4.38 -32.37
C LYS A 28 -1.90 -5.25 -31.84
N ARG A 29 -1.82 -6.56 -32.13
CA ARG A 29 -2.75 -7.55 -31.59
C ARG A 29 -2.12 -8.22 -30.36
N CYS A 30 -2.82 -8.17 -29.23
CA CYS A 30 -2.37 -8.76 -27.98
C CYS A 30 -3.29 -9.90 -27.56
N LEU A 31 -2.70 -11.00 -27.09
CA LEU A 31 -3.38 -12.02 -26.32
C LEU A 31 -3.00 -11.83 -24.85
N VAL A 32 -4.00 -11.57 -24.00
CA VAL A 32 -3.78 -11.43 -22.54
C VAL A 32 -4.32 -12.69 -21.86
N ILE A 33 -3.49 -13.31 -21.03
CA ILE A 33 -3.87 -14.47 -20.22
C ILE A 33 -3.63 -14.18 -18.75
N ASP A 34 -4.49 -14.69 -17.88
CA ASP A 34 -4.33 -14.59 -16.42
C ASP A 34 -4.66 -15.93 -15.76
N LYS A 35 -4.05 -16.21 -14.62
CA LYS A 35 -4.36 -17.37 -13.79
C LYS A 35 -5.68 -17.24 -13.03
N ARG A 36 -6.14 -16.01 -12.80
CA ARG A 36 -7.38 -15.68 -12.10
C ARG A 36 -8.54 -15.68 -13.11
N ASN A 37 -9.74 -15.90 -12.59
CA ASN A 37 -10.98 -15.87 -13.38
C ASN A 37 -11.56 -14.46 -13.55
N HIS A 38 -10.78 -13.42 -13.23
CA HIS A 38 -11.17 -12.02 -13.33
C HIS A 38 -10.01 -11.16 -13.83
N LEU A 39 -10.33 -10.00 -14.38
CA LEU A 39 -9.38 -8.97 -14.78
C LEU A 39 -9.04 -8.05 -13.59
N GLY A 40 -8.03 -7.18 -13.76
CA GLY A 40 -7.67 -6.15 -12.78
C GLY A 40 -6.58 -6.57 -11.80
N GLY A 41 -6.24 -7.88 -11.73
CA GLY A 41 -5.18 -8.32 -10.83
C GLY A 41 -5.49 -7.96 -9.36
N ASN A 42 -4.55 -7.31 -8.68
CA ASN A 42 -4.72 -6.95 -7.27
C ASN A 42 -5.65 -5.77 -7.01
N ILE A 43 -6.00 -4.98 -8.03
CA ILE A 43 -6.98 -3.90 -7.88
C ILE A 43 -8.43 -4.34 -8.11
N TYR A 44 -8.64 -5.63 -8.31
CA TYR A 44 -9.98 -6.17 -8.53
C TYR A 44 -10.87 -5.95 -7.31
N CYS A 45 -12.08 -5.45 -7.61
CA CYS A 45 -13.15 -5.29 -6.65
C CYS A 45 -14.38 -6.06 -7.11
N GLU A 46 -15.14 -6.59 -6.18
CA GLU A 46 -16.46 -7.16 -6.44
C GLU A 46 -17.51 -6.48 -5.58
N GLU A 47 -18.75 -6.59 -5.97
CA GLU A 47 -19.86 -6.06 -5.20
C GLU A 47 -20.50 -7.20 -4.39
N GLU A 48 -20.53 -7.05 -3.08
CA GLU A 48 -21.18 -7.97 -2.16
C GLU A 48 -22.24 -7.20 -1.32
N ASN A 49 -23.50 -7.54 -1.49
CA ASN A 49 -24.62 -6.91 -0.78
C ASN A 49 -24.65 -5.36 -0.90
N GLY A 50 -24.35 -4.83 -2.08
CA GLY A 50 -24.30 -3.39 -2.32
C GLY A 50 -23.04 -2.69 -1.80
N ILE A 51 -22.07 -3.45 -1.30
CA ILE A 51 -20.78 -2.94 -0.81
C ILE A 51 -19.70 -3.34 -1.80
N ARG A 52 -18.88 -2.38 -2.21
CA ARG A 52 -17.73 -2.63 -3.07
C ARG A 52 -16.54 -3.13 -2.26
N VAL A 53 -16.21 -4.42 -2.41
CA VAL A 53 -15.17 -5.10 -1.65
C VAL A 53 -13.88 -5.16 -2.45
N HIS A 54 -12.78 -4.64 -1.89
CA HIS A 54 -11.44 -4.78 -2.41
C HIS A 54 -10.91 -6.18 -2.07
N LYS A 55 -10.90 -7.09 -3.04
CA LYS A 55 -10.63 -8.53 -2.82
C LYS A 55 -9.20 -8.81 -2.30
N TYR A 56 -8.24 -7.98 -2.68
CA TYR A 56 -6.80 -8.17 -2.38
C TYR A 56 -6.21 -7.05 -1.52
N GLY A 57 -7.05 -6.41 -0.71
CA GLY A 57 -6.67 -5.27 0.11
C GLY A 57 -6.99 -3.93 -0.54
N ALA A 58 -7.03 -2.88 0.28
CA ALA A 58 -7.38 -1.54 -0.18
C ALA A 58 -6.35 -1.00 -1.19
N HIS A 59 -6.83 -0.54 -2.33
CA HIS A 59 -6.02 0.06 -3.38
C HIS A 59 -6.49 1.49 -3.58
N ILE A 60 -5.65 2.42 -3.15
CA ILE A 60 -5.90 3.86 -3.27
C ILE A 60 -4.86 4.42 -4.22
N PHE A 61 -5.33 4.97 -5.34
CA PHE A 61 -4.43 5.58 -6.31
C PHE A 61 -3.98 6.95 -5.81
N HIS A 62 -2.69 7.15 -5.77
CA HIS A 62 -2.06 8.45 -5.51
C HIS A 62 -0.77 8.56 -6.32
N THR A 63 -0.46 9.74 -6.80
CA THR A 63 0.78 10.02 -7.54
C THR A 63 1.06 11.53 -7.52
N ASP A 64 2.31 11.90 -7.55
CA ASP A 64 2.80 13.26 -7.84
C ASP A 64 3.17 13.44 -9.32
N ASN A 65 3.14 12.37 -10.10
CA ASN A 65 3.37 12.40 -11.54
C ASN A 65 2.10 12.81 -12.28
N LYS A 66 2.12 14.02 -12.84
CA LYS A 66 0.96 14.57 -13.57
C LYS A 66 0.57 13.75 -14.80
N GLU A 67 1.54 13.21 -15.54
CA GLU A 67 1.28 12.41 -16.74
C GLU A 67 0.53 11.12 -16.36
N ALA A 68 0.98 10.43 -15.29
CA ALA A 68 0.31 9.24 -14.78
C ALA A 68 -1.11 9.57 -14.29
N TRP A 69 -1.28 10.70 -13.59
CA TRP A 69 -2.59 11.18 -13.15
C TRP A 69 -3.54 11.42 -14.31
N ASP A 70 -3.11 12.19 -15.31
CA ASP A 70 -3.92 12.51 -16.48
C ASP A 70 -4.27 11.24 -17.28
N TYR A 71 -3.31 10.34 -17.43
CA TYR A 71 -3.53 9.06 -18.10
C TYR A 71 -4.63 8.23 -17.44
N VAL A 72 -4.56 8.04 -16.12
CA VAL A 72 -5.54 7.22 -15.40
C VAL A 72 -6.92 7.90 -15.39
N ASN A 73 -6.98 9.22 -15.22
CA ASN A 73 -8.24 9.98 -15.28
C ASN A 73 -8.88 10.00 -16.68
N SER A 74 -8.14 9.64 -17.74
CA SER A 74 -8.75 9.47 -19.07
C SER A 74 -9.67 8.26 -19.17
N PHE A 75 -9.61 7.32 -18.23
CA PHE A 75 -10.45 6.12 -18.20
C PHE A 75 -11.58 6.19 -17.18
N VAL A 76 -11.36 6.88 -16.05
CA VAL A 76 -12.28 6.88 -14.90
C VAL A 76 -12.10 8.14 -14.09
N GLU A 77 -13.21 8.68 -13.58
CA GLU A 77 -13.19 9.76 -12.61
C GLU A 77 -12.91 9.21 -11.20
N PHE A 78 -11.93 9.81 -10.50
CA PHE A 78 -11.60 9.46 -9.13
C PHE A 78 -12.35 10.35 -8.14
N ASN A 79 -12.88 9.75 -7.10
CA ASN A 79 -13.39 10.48 -5.96
C ASN A 79 -12.24 11.02 -5.10
N ARG A 80 -12.53 12.01 -4.24
CA ARG A 80 -11.55 12.56 -3.28
C ARG A 80 -11.55 11.77 -1.98
N PHE A 81 -11.27 10.47 -2.07
CA PHE A 81 -11.23 9.62 -0.89
C PHE A 81 -10.07 10.02 0.02
N THR A 82 -10.36 10.30 1.29
CA THR A 82 -9.36 10.53 2.31
C THR A 82 -9.09 9.22 3.04
N ASN A 83 -7.88 8.67 2.83
CA ASN A 83 -7.46 7.47 3.53
C ASN A 83 -7.05 7.80 4.97
N SER A 84 -7.81 7.31 5.93
CA SER A 84 -7.54 7.47 7.36
C SER A 84 -7.63 6.11 8.07
N PRO A 85 -6.65 5.22 7.85
CA PRO A 85 -6.68 3.90 8.44
C PRO A 85 -6.48 3.93 9.95
N LEU A 86 -7.05 2.93 10.62
CA LEU A 86 -6.84 2.68 12.03
C LEU A 86 -6.18 1.31 12.22
N ALA A 87 -5.13 1.26 13.02
CA ALA A 87 -4.55 0.00 13.48
C ALA A 87 -5.24 -0.45 14.76
N ASN A 88 -5.64 -1.72 14.80
CA ASN A 88 -6.11 -2.36 16.02
C ASN A 88 -4.98 -3.24 16.59
N TYR A 89 -4.44 -2.87 17.73
CA TYR A 89 -3.47 -3.67 18.46
C TYR A 89 -3.99 -4.01 19.85
N LYS A 90 -4.26 -5.29 20.08
CA LYS A 90 -4.80 -5.82 21.36
C LYS A 90 -6.05 -5.07 21.86
N GLY A 91 -6.97 -4.77 20.95
CA GLY A 91 -8.23 -4.09 21.26
C GLY A 91 -8.13 -2.57 21.38
N LYS A 92 -6.94 -1.97 21.26
CA LYS A 92 -6.75 -0.52 21.22
C LYS A 92 -6.59 -0.04 19.78
N LEU A 93 -7.22 1.08 19.45
CA LEU A 93 -7.17 1.70 18.13
C LEU A 93 -6.11 2.80 18.10
N TYR A 94 -5.35 2.85 17.01
CA TYR A 94 -4.30 3.84 16.78
C TYR A 94 -4.45 4.43 15.38
N ASN A 95 -4.25 5.74 15.26
CA ASN A 95 -4.28 6.42 13.96
C ASN A 95 -3.05 6.05 13.12
N LEU A 96 -3.26 5.88 11.81
CA LEU A 96 -2.21 5.71 10.81
C LEU A 96 -2.39 6.71 9.65
N PRO A 97 -1.30 7.13 9.00
CA PRO A 97 0.09 7.00 9.44
C PRO A 97 0.33 7.60 10.82
N PHE A 98 1.47 7.27 11.46
CA PHE A 98 1.78 7.78 12.82
C PHE A 98 1.72 9.30 12.83
N ASN A 99 1.01 9.84 13.79
CA ASN A 99 0.85 11.28 13.99
C ASN A 99 0.71 11.58 15.48
N MET A 100 0.48 12.82 15.86
CA MET A 100 0.35 13.19 17.26
C MET A 100 -0.75 12.44 18.01
N ASN A 101 -1.87 12.08 17.34
CA ASN A 101 -2.89 11.23 17.95
C ASN A 101 -2.34 9.85 18.30
N THR A 102 -1.57 9.24 17.37
CA THR A 102 -0.90 7.96 17.61
C THR A 102 0.03 8.03 18.82
N PHE A 103 0.84 9.08 18.92
CA PHE A 103 1.78 9.25 20.03
C PHE A 103 1.07 9.54 21.34
N TYR A 104 -0.01 10.30 21.32
CA TYR A 104 -0.87 10.48 22.49
C TYR A 104 -1.49 9.13 22.93
N GLN A 105 -1.99 8.35 21.99
CA GLN A 105 -2.61 7.05 22.27
C GLN A 105 -1.61 6.01 22.82
N LEU A 106 -0.34 6.05 22.36
CA LEU A 106 0.72 5.16 22.81
C LEU A 106 1.32 5.60 24.17
N TRP A 107 1.62 6.89 24.31
CA TRP A 107 2.48 7.39 25.37
C TRP A 107 1.87 8.51 26.22
N GLY A 108 0.69 9.02 25.87
CA GLY A 108 0.04 10.13 26.56
C GLY A 108 0.70 11.48 26.34
N VAL A 109 1.65 11.59 25.40
CA VAL A 109 2.36 12.84 25.08
C VAL A 109 1.42 13.82 24.39
N LYS A 110 1.56 15.12 24.70
CA LYS A 110 0.66 16.17 24.24
C LYS A 110 1.29 17.14 23.25
N THR A 111 2.62 17.18 23.18
CA THR A 111 3.34 18.09 22.29
C THR A 111 4.28 17.34 21.35
N PRO A 112 4.61 17.92 20.18
CA PRO A 112 5.61 17.35 19.27
C PRO A 112 6.98 17.15 19.91
N GLU A 113 7.37 18.04 20.83
CA GLU A 113 8.64 17.98 21.55
C GLU A 113 8.69 16.78 22.49
N GLU A 114 7.59 16.50 23.20
CA GLU A 114 7.47 15.31 24.06
C GLU A 114 7.52 14.02 23.23
N ALA A 115 6.79 13.98 22.11
CA ALA A 115 6.80 12.83 21.20
C ALA A 115 8.21 12.60 20.64
N LYS A 116 8.89 13.65 20.20
CA LYS A 116 10.27 13.59 19.69
C LYS A 116 11.25 13.05 20.73
N ARG A 117 11.17 13.54 21.98
CA ARG A 117 11.99 13.02 23.09
C ARG A 117 11.75 11.53 23.31
N LYS A 118 10.48 11.10 23.30
CA LYS A 118 10.12 9.69 23.49
C LYS A 118 10.66 8.80 22.39
N ILE A 119 10.58 9.23 21.14
CA ILE A 119 11.17 8.52 20.00
C ILE A 119 12.69 8.43 20.13
N ILE A 120 13.37 9.54 20.52
CA ILE A 120 14.82 9.55 20.70
C ILE A 120 15.23 8.60 21.82
N GLU A 121 14.53 8.60 22.96
CA GLU A 121 14.77 7.69 24.08
C GLU A 121 14.71 6.22 23.61
N GLN A 122 13.65 5.83 22.92
CA GLN A 122 13.49 4.46 22.45
C GLN A 122 14.49 4.04 21.38
N ARG A 123 14.87 4.97 20.50
CA ARG A 123 15.90 4.72 19.47
C ARG A 123 17.28 4.54 20.06
N ALA A 124 17.57 5.16 21.22
CA ALA A 124 18.88 5.03 21.87
C ALA A 124 19.20 3.59 22.27
N GLU A 125 18.19 2.76 22.57
CA GLU A 125 18.36 1.33 22.86
C GLU A 125 18.91 0.53 21.67
N PHE A 126 18.74 1.06 20.44
CA PHE A 126 19.12 0.44 19.18
C PHE A 126 20.20 1.21 18.42
N ALA A 127 20.95 2.07 19.12
CA ALA A 127 22.00 2.91 18.52
C ALA A 127 23.16 2.08 17.91
N ASN A 128 23.32 0.84 18.34
CA ASN A 128 24.30 -0.13 17.81
C ASN A 128 23.94 -0.67 16.42
N ILE A 129 22.72 -0.47 15.94
CA ILE A 129 22.31 -0.85 14.59
C ILE A 129 22.81 0.18 13.58
N HIS A 130 24.02 0.01 13.07
CA HIS A 130 24.60 0.93 12.08
C HIS A 130 24.01 0.70 10.68
N GLU A 131 23.98 -0.55 10.23
CA GLU A 131 23.43 -0.98 8.93
C GLU A 131 22.31 -2.01 9.15
N PRO A 132 21.04 -1.59 9.10
CA PRO A 132 19.91 -2.50 9.27
C PRO A 132 19.88 -3.57 8.18
N LYS A 133 19.76 -4.83 8.55
CA LYS A 133 19.74 -5.99 7.64
C LYS A 133 18.34 -6.43 7.23
N ASN A 134 17.34 -5.95 7.94
CA ASN A 134 15.94 -6.32 7.72
C ASN A 134 15.00 -5.19 8.19
N LEU A 135 13.70 -5.37 7.95
CA LEU A 135 12.68 -4.39 8.32
C LEU A 135 12.61 -4.14 9.83
N GLU A 136 12.79 -5.18 10.66
CA GLU A 136 12.77 -5.05 12.10
C GLU A 136 13.86 -4.10 12.59
N GLU A 137 15.10 -4.36 12.22
CA GLU A 137 16.24 -3.51 12.57
C GLU A 137 16.06 -2.08 12.06
N GLN A 138 15.55 -1.92 10.83
CA GLN A 138 15.26 -0.60 10.28
C GLN A 138 14.19 0.14 11.08
N ALA A 139 13.11 -0.54 11.45
CA ALA A 139 12.03 0.06 12.22
C ALA A 139 12.47 0.42 13.65
N LEU A 140 13.18 -0.48 14.33
CA LEU A 140 13.74 -0.23 15.67
C LEU A 140 14.68 0.98 15.66
N LYS A 141 15.56 1.07 14.66
CA LYS A 141 16.48 2.21 14.49
C LYS A 141 15.73 3.53 14.24
N LEU A 142 14.63 3.51 13.48
CA LEU A 142 13.93 4.74 13.06
C LEU A 142 12.88 5.20 14.06
N CYS A 143 12.10 4.30 14.66
CA CYS A 143 10.95 4.67 15.48
C CYS A 143 10.91 4.02 16.86
N GLY A 144 11.82 3.09 17.17
CA GLY A 144 11.90 2.41 18.45
C GLY A 144 10.92 1.27 18.64
N LEU A 145 10.97 0.66 19.83
CA LEU A 145 10.33 -0.62 20.11
C LEU A 145 8.80 -0.58 20.14
N ASP A 146 8.22 0.45 20.74
CA ASP A 146 6.77 0.52 20.94
C ASP A 146 6.04 0.64 19.60
N ILE A 147 6.48 1.54 18.73
CA ILE A 147 5.91 1.73 17.40
C ILE A 147 6.09 0.45 16.57
N TYR A 148 7.30 -0.13 16.60
CA TYR A 148 7.56 -1.39 15.90
C TYR A 148 6.59 -2.49 16.34
N LYS A 149 6.51 -2.77 17.65
CA LYS A 149 5.65 -3.84 18.18
C LYS A 149 4.16 -3.61 17.93
N CYS A 150 3.69 -2.38 18.13
CA CYS A 150 2.26 -2.09 18.07
C CYS A 150 1.72 -1.93 16.66
N LEU A 151 2.52 -1.37 15.73
CA LEU A 151 2.00 -0.85 14.47
C LEU A 151 2.68 -1.43 13.21
N ILE A 152 3.86 -2.03 13.35
CA ILE A 152 4.62 -2.54 12.20
C ILE A 152 4.68 -4.06 12.20
N LYS A 153 5.16 -4.67 13.28
CA LYS A 153 5.47 -6.10 13.33
C LYS A 153 4.30 -6.98 12.90
N GLY A 154 3.18 -6.91 13.59
CA GLY A 154 2.04 -7.78 13.32
C GLY A 154 1.40 -7.56 11.94
N TYR A 155 1.41 -6.32 11.44
CA TYR A 155 0.97 -6.03 10.08
C TYR A 155 1.90 -6.67 9.05
N THR A 156 3.21 -6.54 9.24
CA THR A 156 4.21 -7.09 8.32
C THR A 156 4.18 -8.62 8.31
N GLU A 157 4.10 -9.25 9.47
CA GLU A 157 3.96 -10.71 9.60
C GLU A 157 2.68 -11.22 8.89
N LYS A 158 1.56 -10.52 9.07
CA LYS A 158 0.30 -10.87 8.38
C LYS A 158 0.39 -10.70 6.86
N GLN A 159 1.11 -9.70 6.38
CA GLN A 159 1.17 -9.35 4.95
C GLN A 159 2.14 -10.24 4.18
N TRP A 160 3.24 -10.63 4.79
CA TRP A 160 4.34 -11.33 4.11
C TRP A 160 4.56 -12.78 4.54
N GLY A 161 3.92 -13.23 5.61
CA GLY A 161 4.00 -14.60 6.15
C GLY A 161 5.04 -14.71 7.24
#